data_c03fd53893dca815ef3e1e0d9e4fdcae
#
_entry.id   c03fd53893dca815ef3e1e0d9e4fdcae
#
_cell.length_a   1.000
_cell.length_b   1.000
_cell.length_c   1.000
_cell.angle_alpha   90.00
_cell.angle_beta   90.00
_cell.angle_gamma   90.00
#
_symmetry.space_group_name_H-M   'P 1'
#
loop_
_entity.id
_entity.type
_entity.pdbx_description
1 polymer ?
#
loop_
_entity_poly.entity_id
_entity_poly.type
_entity_poly.pdbx_seq_one_letter_code
_entity_poly.pdbx_strand_id
1 'polypeptide(L)'
;MRHFILAVALLLAGIVPAFAQILPLLPNHLLTPGVARTDLTFKKICTTKWGKDARHVTAAMKQQVFTAYGLTGNKDPACIRDASGRRCEIDHLVSRELGGADDVKNLWPQPYGSQPWNAVRKDCVETLLHRLVCAKHPTITLSQAQYDIRSDWTAVYLRYYEPPVPGKKCTLKQTP
;
A
#
# COMPACT_ATOMS: atom_id res chain seq x y z
N MET A 1 -11.31 33.83 67.14
CA MET A 1 -11.91 33.70 65.77
C MET A 1 -10.79 33.35 64.77
N ARG A 2 -10.73 32.12 64.30
CA ARG A 2 -9.70 31.66 63.32
C ARG A 2 -10.36 31.67 61.95
N HIS A 3 -9.82 32.49 61.02
CA HIS A 3 -10.30 32.56 59.65
C HIS A 3 -9.59 31.47 58.84
N PHE A 4 -10.36 30.49 58.33
CA PHE A 4 -9.86 29.53 57.34
C PHE A 4 -10.01 30.14 55.96
N ILE A 5 -8.89 30.39 55.30
CA ILE A 5 -8.85 30.79 53.87
C ILE A 5 -8.84 29.48 53.05
N LEU A 6 -9.92 29.26 52.34
CA LEU A 6 -10.05 28.13 51.39
C LEU A 6 -9.39 28.58 50.08
N ALA A 7 -8.22 28.00 49.77
CA ALA A 7 -7.59 28.18 48.45
C ALA A 7 -8.25 27.21 47.45
N VAL A 8 -8.97 27.76 46.49
CA VAL A 8 -9.52 27.03 45.35
C VAL A 8 -8.42 26.93 44.27
N ALA A 9 -7.81 25.78 44.11
CA ALA A 9 -6.90 25.51 43.00
C ALA A 9 -7.69 25.23 41.71
N LEU A 10 -7.70 26.15 40.75
CA LEU A 10 -8.22 25.93 39.41
C LEU A 10 -7.24 25.04 38.65
N LEU A 11 -7.62 23.78 38.43
CA LEU A 11 -6.96 22.89 37.49
C LEU A 11 -7.34 23.31 36.07
N LEU A 12 -6.47 24.06 35.40
CA LEU A 12 -6.52 24.29 33.95
C LEU A 12 -6.14 22.96 33.24
N ALA A 13 -7.14 22.15 32.91
CA ALA A 13 -6.96 21.04 32.00
C ALA A 13 -6.65 21.59 30.61
N GLY A 14 -5.37 21.62 30.23
CA GLY A 14 -4.95 21.98 28.90
C GLY A 14 -5.53 20.99 27.89
N ILE A 15 -6.42 21.47 27.02
CA ILE A 15 -6.90 20.72 25.85
C ILE A 15 -5.73 20.64 24.88
N VAL A 16 -5.00 19.53 24.90
CA VAL A 16 -4.00 19.23 23.87
C VAL A 16 -4.79 18.86 22.60
N PRO A 17 -4.66 19.62 21.50
CA PRO A 17 -5.34 19.26 20.26
C PRO A 17 -4.85 17.87 19.84
N ALA A 18 -5.74 16.89 19.78
CA ALA A 18 -5.46 15.60 19.19
C ALA A 18 -5.22 15.85 17.69
N PHE A 19 -3.97 15.90 17.26
CA PHE A 19 -3.64 15.78 15.85
C PHE A 19 -4.15 14.41 15.41
N ALA A 20 -5.23 14.38 14.65
CA ALA A 20 -5.70 13.18 14.00
C ALA A 20 -4.55 12.69 13.09
N GLN A 21 -3.85 11.64 13.51
CA GLN A 21 -2.87 11.00 12.65
C GLN A 21 -3.64 10.44 11.46
N ILE A 22 -3.39 11.00 10.27
CA ILE A 22 -3.91 10.44 9.03
C ILE A 22 -3.22 9.09 8.87
N LEU A 23 -3.95 8.02 9.20
CA LEU A 23 -3.45 6.66 9.00
C LEU A 23 -3.14 6.44 7.52
N PRO A 24 -2.10 5.67 7.20
CA PRO A 24 -1.79 5.36 5.82
C PRO A 24 -3.00 4.65 5.17
N LEU A 25 -3.40 5.13 4.00
CA LEU A 25 -4.43 4.46 3.21
C LEU A 25 -3.87 3.10 2.77
N LEU A 26 -4.47 2.03 3.25
CA LEU A 26 -4.14 0.63 2.92
C LEU A 26 -5.33 -0.03 2.22
N PRO A 27 -5.11 -1.16 1.50
CA PRO A 27 -6.19 -1.87 0.85
C PRO A 27 -7.28 -2.30 1.83
N ASN A 28 -8.53 -2.04 1.50
CA ASN A 28 -9.67 -2.60 2.21
C ASN A 28 -10.08 -3.91 1.51
N HIS A 29 -9.91 -5.06 2.15
CA HIS A 29 -10.16 -6.37 1.55
C HIS A 29 -11.62 -6.62 1.17
N LEU A 30 -12.58 -5.89 1.75
CA LEU A 30 -13.99 -5.94 1.31
C LEU A 30 -14.19 -5.24 -0.03
N LEU A 31 -13.42 -4.20 -0.32
CA LEU A 31 -13.49 -3.43 -1.57
C LEU A 31 -12.50 -3.97 -2.61
N THR A 32 -11.32 -4.37 -2.16
CA THR A 32 -10.20 -4.84 -2.97
C THR A 32 -9.70 -6.19 -2.44
N PRO A 33 -10.41 -7.29 -2.67
CA PRO A 33 -9.97 -8.62 -2.22
C PRO A 33 -8.70 -9.12 -2.91
N GLY A 34 -8.28 -8.49 -4.00
CA GLY A 34 -7.09 -8.88 -4.75
C GLY A 34 -7.38 -10.01 -5.74
N VAL A 35 -7.85 -9.67 -6.94
CA VAL A 35 -8.17 -10.63 -8.00
C VAL A 35 -6.97 -10.85 -8.90
N ALA A 36 -6.61 -12.13 -9.10
CA ALA A 36 -5.62 -12.56 -10.08
C ALA A 36 -6.29 -13.13 -11.34
N ARG A 37 -5.61 -13.02 -12.46
CA ARG A 37 -6.01 -13.58 -13.76
C ARG A 37 -5.80 -15.09 -13.74
N THR A 38 -6.78 -15.84 -14.23
CA THR A 38 -6.73 -17.30 -14.33
C THR A 38 -6.17 -17.79 -15.66
N ASP A 39 -6.08 -16.91 -16.66
CA ASP A 39 -5.61 -17.20 -18.02
C ASP A 39 -4.09 -17.06 -18.19
N LEU A 40 -3.37 -16.57 -17.17
CA LEU A 40 -1.91 -16.42 -17.21
C LEU A 40 -1.20 -17.67 -16.67
N THR A 41 -0.36 -18.25 -17.51
CA THR A 41 0.53 -19.33 -17.09
C THR A 41 1.78 -18.77 -16.38
N PHE A 42 2.41 -19.59 -15.55
CA PHE A 42 3.70 -19.28 -14.93
C PHE A 42 4.74 -18.80 -15.98
N LYS A 43 4.85 -19.53 -17.11
CA LYS A 43 5.75 -19.15 -18.21
C LYS A 43 5.46 -17.73 -18.69
N LYS A 44 4.17 -17.38 -18.91
CA LYS A 44 3.78 -16.05 -19.38
C LYS A 44 4.15 -14.98 -18.36
N ILE A 45 3.92 -15.22 -17.08
CA ILE A 45 4.29 -14.32 -16.00
C ILE A 45 5.79 -14.03 -15.99
N CYS A 46 6.63 -15.08 -16.12
CA CYS A 46 8.08 -14.93 -16.02
C CYS A 46 8.76 -14.48 -17.33
N THR A 47 8.05 -14.47 -18.47
CA THR A 47 8.62 -14.03 -19.75
C THR A 47 8.08 -12.67 -20.25
N THR A 48 7.02 -12.15 -19.61
CA THR A 48 6.45 -10.86 -19.97
C THR A 48 7.35 -9.71 -19.51
N LYS A 49 7.53 -8.71 -20.37
CA LYS A 49 8.19 -7.45 -20.00
C LYS A 49 7.16 -6.54 -19.34
N TRP A 50 6.98 -6.74 -18.04
CA TRP A 50 6.03 -5.97 -17.26
C TRP A 50 6.35 -4.46 -17.30
N GLY A 51 5.30 -3.64 -17.28
CA GLY A 51 5.39 -2.18 -17.49
C GLY A 51 5.42 -1.75 -18.96
N LYS A 52 5.68 -2.68 -19.91
CA LYS A 52 5.54 -2.46 -21.36
C LYS A 52 4.34 -3.17 -21.97
N ASP A 53 3.70 -4.04 -21.22
CA ASP A 53 2.47 -4.73 -21.56
C ASP A 53 1.25 -3.80 -21.46
N ALA A 54 0.16 -4.14 -22.16
CA ALA A 54 -1.07 -3.34 -22.12
C ALA A 54 -1.72 -3.38 -20.73
N ARG A 55 -2.00 -2.21 -20.17
CA ARG A 55 -2.80 -2.03 -18.96
C ARG A 55 -4.17 -1.50 -19.38
N HIS A 56 -5.24 -2.22 -18.98
CA HIS A 56 -6.62 -1.92 -19.39
C HIS A 56 -7.43 -1.23 -18.27
N VAL A 57 -6.78 -0.54 -17.35
CA VAL A 57 -7.45 0.24 -16.29
C VAL A 57 -7.95 1.56 -16.85
N THR A 58 -9.26 1.65 -17.08
CA THR A 58 -9.91 2.82 -17.66
C THR A 58 -10.10 3.98 -16.69
N ALA A 59 -10.41 5.17 -17.19
CA ALA A 59 -10.76 6.32 -16.36
C ALA A 59 -12.03 6.04 -15.52
N ALA A 60 -13.01 5.34 -16.06
CA ALA A 60 -14.23 4.94 -15.36
C ALA A 60 -13.92 4.01 -14.19
N MET A 61 -13.05 3.00 -14.37
CA MET A 61 -12.61 2.12 -13.29
C MET A 61 -11.90 2.88 -12.19
N LYS A 62 -11.01 3.82 -12.54
CA LYS A 62 -10.32 4.66 -11.56
C LYS A 62 -11.29 5.48 -10.72
N GLN A 63 -12.29 6.09 -11.35
CA GLN A 63 -13.32 6.86 -10.64
C GLN A 63 -14.16 5.95 -9.73
N GLN A 64 -14.54 4.77 -10.19
CA GLN A 64 -15.26 3.78 -9.39
C GLN A 64 -14.48 3.38 -8.15
N VAL A 65 -13.16 3.16 -8.27
CA VAL A 65 -12.29 2.83 -7.13
C VAL A 65 -12.23 3.99 -6.14
N PHE A 66 -12.01 5.23 -6.60
CA PHE A 66 -12.03 6.38 -5.69
C PHE A 66 -13.35 6.49 -4.94
N THR A 67 -14.48 6.38 -5.64
CA THR A 67 -15.82 6.44 -5.04
C THR A 67 -16.04 5.33 -4.02
N ALA A 68 -15.63 4.09 -4.33
CA ALA A 68 -15.76 2.95 -3.40
C ALA A 68 -14.97 3.18 -2.11
N TYR A 69 -13.82 3.84 -2.18
CA TYR A 69 -13.01 4.21 -1.02
C TYR A 69 -13.46 5.51 -0.33
N GLY A 70 -14.57 6.11 -0.74
CA GLY A 70 -15.09 7.38 -0.17
C GLY A 70 -14.23 8.60 -0.51
N LEU A 71 -13.42 8.52 -1.57
CA LEU A 71 -12.51 9.59 -1.98
C LEU A 71 -13.10 10.38 -3.16
N THR A 72 -12.85 11.69 -3.17
CA THR A 72 -13.31 12.59 -4.25
C THR A 72 -12.45 12.48 -5.53
N GLY A 73 -11.38 11.71 -5.49
CA GLY A 73 -10.44 11.48 -6.59
C GLY A 73 -8.99 11.68 -6.15
N ASN A 74 -8.09 11.81 -7.11
CA ASN A 74 -6.66 11.91 -6.83
C ASN A 74 -6.25 13.18 -6.04
N LYS A 75 -7.11 14.21 -6.00
CA LYS A 75 -6.87 15.44 -5.21
C LYS A 75 -7.38 15.35 -3.78
N ASP A 76 -8.00 14.24 -3.39
CA ASP A 76 -8.46 14.01 -2.03
C ASP A 76 -7.32 14.17 -1.02
N PRO A 77 -7.56 14.73 0.18
CA PRO A 77 -6.55 14.87 1.24
C PRO A 77 -5.88 13.55 1.64
N ALA A 78 -6.60 12.41 1.59
CA ALA A 78 -6.04 11.10 1.88
C ALA A 78 -4.97 10.66 0.86
N CYS A 79 -4.97 11.25 -0.34
CA CYS A 79 -3.94 11.08 -1.37
C CYS A 79 -2.72 11.96 -1.07
N ILE A 80 -2.00 11.64 -0.01
CA ILE A 80 -0.83 12.40 0.46
C ILE A 80 0.24 12.48 -0.63
N ARG A 81 0.75 13.69 -0.86
CA ARG A 81 1.81 13.94 -1.85
C ARG A 81 3.18 13.47 -1.38
N ASP A 82 3.98 12.93 -2.30
CA ASP A 82 5.42 12.81 -2.11
C ASP A 82 6.16 14.12 -2.42
N ALA A 83 7.46 14.12 -2.25
CA ALA A 83 8.33 15.27 -2.53
C ALA A 83 8.31 15.72 -4.01
N SER A 84 7.96 14.82 -4.95
CA SER A 84 7.81 15.13 -6.38
C SER A 84 6.42 15.63 -6.76
N GLY A 85 5.49 15.70 -5.80
CA GLY A 85 4.11 16.13 -6.00
C GLY A 85 3.15 15.03 -6.45
N ARG A 86 3.59 13.76 -6.57
CA ARG A 86 2.71 12.63 -6.89
C ARG A 86 1.77 12.36 -5.71
N ARG A 87 0.49 12.11 -6.02
CA ARG A 87 -0.56 11.86 -5.02
C ARG A 87 -0.88 10.35 -4.92
N CYS A 88 -2.11 9.94 -5.20
CA CYS A 88 -2.45 8.53 -5.36
C CYS A 88 -2.21 8.07 -6.80
N GLU A 89 -1.83 6.82 -6.93
CA GLU A 89 -2.12 6.04 -8.12
C GLU A 89 -3.27 5.06 -7.83
N ILE A 90 -3.99 4.65 -8.85
CA ILE A 90 -4.86 3.48 -8.74
C ILE A 90 -4.01 2.28 -9.09
N ASP A 91 -3.66 1.54 -8.07
CA ASP A 91 -2.71 0.43 -8.16
C ASP A 91 -3.38 -0.94 -7.97
N HIS A 92 -2.71 -1.99 -8.45
CA HIS A 92 -3.13 -3.38 -8.32
C HIS A 92 -2.69 -3.95 -6.98
N LEU A 93 -3.59 -4.49 -6.16
CA LEU A 93 -3.23 -5.14 -4.91
C LEU A 93 -2.37 -6.39 -5.16
N VAL A 94 -2.86 -7.31 -5.99
CA VAL A 94 -2.00 -8.32 -6.61
C VAL A 94 -1.38 -7.68 -7.84
N SER A 95 -0.06 -7.53 -7.86
CA SER A 95 0.61 -6.83 -8.96
C SER A 95 0.43 -7.54 -10.30
N ARG A 96 0.49 -6.79 -11.39
CA ARG A 96 0.37 -7.34 -12.75
C ARG A 96 1.48 -8.35 -13.04
N GLU A 97 2.67 -8.12 -12.55
CA GLU A 97 3.81 -9.03 -12.69
C GLU A 97 3.67 -10.34 -11.87
N LEU A 98 2.68 -10.41 -10.99
CA LEU A 98 2.23 -11.64 -10.33
C LEU A 98 0.89 -12.13 -10.88
N GLY A 99 0.45 -11.59 -12.03
CA GLY A 99 -0.80 -11.99 -12.68
C GLY A 99 -2.04 -11.27 -12.15
N GLY A 100 -1.92 -10.15 -11.47
CA GLY A 100 -3.05 -9.35 -11.02
C GLY A 100 -3.93 -8.87 -12.17
N ALA A 101 -5.24 -8.90 -11.98
CA ALA A 101 -6.23 -8.53 -12.99
C ALA A 101 -6.44 -7.02 -13.05
N ASP A 102 -6.72 -6.50 -14.25
CA ASP A 102 -7.26 -5.16 -14.46
C ASP A 102 -8.76 -5.15 -14.10
N ASP A 103 -9.05 -5.33 -12.81
CA ASP A 103 -10.38 -5.43 -12.22
C ASP A 103 -10.49 -4.51 -11.01
N VAL A 104 -11.63 -3.83 -10.85
CA VAL A 104 -11.85 -2.93 -9.70
C VAL A 104 -11.68 -3.63 -8.35
N LYS A 105 -11.94 -4.94 -8.27
CA LYS A 105 -11.70 -5.77 -7.08
C LYS A 105 -10.23 -6.07 -6.82
N ASN A 106 -9.34 -5.66 -7.71
CA ASN A 106 -7.90 -5.73 -7.54
C ASN A 106 -7.25 -4.35 -7.47
N LEU A 107 -8.02 -3.29 -7.59
CA LEU A 107 -7.52 -1.91 -7.67
C LEU A 107 -7.84 -1.13 -6.39
N TRP A 108 -6.91 -0.30 -5.96
CA TRP A 108 -7.09 0.57 -4.79
C TRP A 108 -6.31 1.88 -4.95
N PRO A 109 -6.72 2.98 -4.26
CA PRO A 109 -6.00 4.23 -4.31
C PRO A 109 -4.78 4.18 -3.39
N GLN A 110 -3.59 4.17 -3.97
CA GLN A 110 -2.32 4.06 -3.24
C GLN A 110 -1.57 5.39 -3.21
N PRO A 111 -1.38 6.03 -2.04
CA PRO A 111 -0.64 7.27 -1.92
C PRO A 111 0.87 7.08 -2.11
N TYR A 112 1.50 8.04 -2.79
CA TYR A 112 2.96 8.12 -2.89
C TYR A 112 3.61 8.72 -1.64
N GLY A 113 2.93 9.64 -0.95
CA GLY A 113 3.51 10.39 0.17
C GLY A 113 3.21 9.84 1.57
N SER A 114 2.36 8.82 1.70
CA SER A 114 2.07 8.19 3.00
C SER A 114 3.32 7.59 3.64
N GLN A 115 3.38 7.64 4.97
CA GLN A 115 4.47 7.05 5.75
C GLN A 115 3.88 6.13 6.83
N PRO A 116 4.55 5.01 7.12
CA PRO A 116 5.73 4.48 6.44
C PRO A 116 5.40 3.76 5.13
N TRP A 117 4.10 3.49 4.85
CA TRP A 117 3.60 2.67 3.74
C TRP A 117 3.10 3.52 2.58
N ASN A 118 3.68 3.32 1.41
CA ASN A 118 3.38 4.06 0.19
C ASN A 118 3.63 3.20 -1.06
N ALA A 119 3.31 3.74 -2.23
CA ALA A 119 3.47 3.07 -3.51
C ALA A 119 4.89 2.53 -3.73
N VAL A 120 5.92 3.33 -3.45
CA VAL A 120 7.32 2.93 -3.64
C VAL A 120 7.71 1.71 -2.79
N ARG A 121 7.14 1.58 -1.57
CA ARG A 121 7.39 0.42 -0.71
C ARG A 121 6.72 -0.83 -1.27
N LYS A 122 5.51 -0.68 -1.81
CA LYS A 122 4.82 -1.81 -2.44
C LYS A 122 5.50 -2.27 -3.72
N ASP A 123 5.99 -1.35 -4.57
CA ASP A 123 6.78 -1.68 -5.77
C ASP A 123 7.99 -2.57 -5.42
N CYS A 124 8.65 -2.31 -4.29
CA CYS A 124 9.76 -3.15 -3.84
C CYS A 124 9.31 -4.59 -3.54
N VAL A 125 8.14 -4.76 -2.89
CA VAL A 125 7.56 -6.08 -2.60
C VAL A 125 7.20 -6.80 -3.90
N GLU A 126 6.54 -6.12 -4.82
CA GLU A 126 6.15 -6.67 -6.12
C GLU A 126 7.34 -7.23 -6.87
N THR A 127 8.33 -6.38 -7.12
CA THR A 127 9.57 -6.76 -7.81
C THR A 127 10.29 -7.92 -7.12
N LEU A 128 10.33 -7.92 -5.79
CA LEU A 128 10.95 -9.02 -5.04
C LEU A 128 10.19 -10.33 -5.23
N LEU A 129 8.87 -10.33 -5.01
CA LEU A 129 8.06 -11.54 -5.14
C LEU A 129 8.11 -12.10 -6.56
N HIS A 130 8.00 -11.24 -7.59
CA HIS A 130 8.15 -11.66 -8.97
C HIS A 130 9.52 -12.33 -9.21
N ARG A 131 10.60 -11.74 -8.71
CA ARG A 131 11.96 -12.30 -8.82
C ARG A 131 12.10 -13.65 -8.11
N LEU A 132 11.49 -13.81 -6.92
CA LEU A 132 11.53 -15.07 -6.17
C LEU A 132 10.73 -16.18 -6.88
N VAL A 133 9.59 -15.83 -7.47
CA VAL A 133 8.76 -16.75 -8.28
C VAL A 133 9.49 -17.16 -9.56
N CYS A 134 10.12 -16.21 -10.26
CA CYS A 134 10.70 -16.42 -11.59
C CYS A 134 12.21 -16.73 -11.57
N ALA A 135 12.77 -17.02 -10.42
CA ALA A 135 14.17 -17.46 -10.31
C ALA A 135 14.40 -18.82 -11.00
N LYS A 136 15.64 -19.10 -11.39
CA LYS A 136 16.01 -20.43 -11.91
C LYS A 136 15.64 -21.56 -10.95
N HIS A 137 15.73 -21.29 -9.66
CA HIS A 137 15.27 -22.16 -8.57
C HIS A 137 14.29 -21.34 -7.72
N PRO A 138 12.97 -21.38 -8.03
CA PRO A 138 11.97 -20.62 -7.30
C PRO A 138 11.95 -20.99 -5.82
N THR A 139 11.91 -19.98 -4.95
CA THR A 139 11.84 -20.17 -3.50
C THR A 139 10.42 -20.07 -2.96
N ILE A 140 9.51 -19.53 -3.76
CA ILE A 140 8.08 -19.47 -3.47
C ILE A 140 7.28 -19.77 -4.74
N THR A 141 6.07 -20.31 -4.59
CA THR A 141 5.15 -20.49 -5.71
C THR A 141 4.46 -19.19 -6.09
N LEU A 142 3.94 -19.11 -7.33
CA LEU A 142 3.12 -17.98 -7.76
C LEU A 142 1.89 -17.79 -6.85
N SER A 143 1.20 -18.89 -6.50
CA SER A 143 0.04 -18.84 -5.61
C SER A 143 0.39 -18.30 -4.23
N GLN A 144 1.57 -18.67 -3.70
CA GLN A 144 2.05 -18.14 -2.43
C GLN A 144 2.34 -16.64 -2.53
N ALA A 145 3.01 -16.19 -3.59
CA ALA A 145 3.28 -14.76 -3.80
C ALA A 145 2.00 -13.93 -3.94
N GLN A 146 1.01 -14.46 -4.69
CA GLN A 146 -0.31 -13.83 -4.81
C GLN A 146 -1.06 -13.78 -3.48
N TYR A 147 -1.00 -14.84 -2.70
CA TYR A 147 -1.60 -14.88 -1.36
C TYR A 147 -0.93 -13.87 -0.42
N ASP A 148 0.39 -13.88 -0.35
CA ASP A 148 1.19 -13.03 0.52
C ASP A 148 0.89 -11.54 0.26
N ILE A 149 0.99 -11.10 -1.00
CA ILE A 149 0.83 -9.67 -1.34
C ILE A 149 -0.59 -9.16 -1.11
N ARG A 150 -1.62 -10.00 -1.38
CA ARG A 150 -3.01 -9.58 -1.15
C ARG A 150 -3.41 -9.62 0.31
N SER A 151 -2.84 -10.53 1.12
CA SER A 151 -3.18 -10.68 2.52
C SER A 151 -2.61 -9.53 3.36
N ASP A 152 -1.32 -9.26 3.25
CA ASP A 152 -0.66 -8.13 3.90
C ASP A 152 0.71 -7.86 3.28
N TRP A 153 0.76 -7.01 2.25
CA TRP A 153 2.01 -6.63 1.60
C TRP A 153 2.99 -5.90 2.54
N THR A 154 2.49 -5.28 3.61
CA THR A 154 3.36 -4.59 4.59
C THR A 154 4.12 -5.59 5.46
N ALA A 155 3.46 -6.69 5.86
CA ALA A 155 4.11 -7.80 6.54
C ALA A 155 5.12 -8.50 5.61
N VAL A 156 4.80 -8.65 4.31
CA VAL A 156 5.76 -9.15 3.31
C VAL A 156 6.97 -8.24 3.22
N TYR A 157 6.77 -6.90 3.16
CA TYR A 157 7.87 -5.96 3.19
C TYR A 157 8.76 -6.20 4.41
N LEU A 158 8.20 -6.24 5.61
CA LEU A 158 8.95 -6.44 6.86
C LEU A 158 9.62 -7.82 6.96
N ARG A 159 9.16 -8.82 6.21
CA ARG A 159 9.82 -10.13 6.13
C ARG A 159 11.16 -10.05 5.41
N TYR A 160 11.26 -9.28 4.34
CA TYR A 160 12.41 -9.26 3.45
C TYR A 160 13.26 -8.00 3.49
N TYR A 161 12.70 -6.89 3.92
CA TYR A 161 13.37 -5.59 3.95
C TYR A 161 13.55 -5.08 5.37
N GLU A 162 14.54 -4.25 5.57
CA GLU A 162 14.68 -3.45 6.78
C GLU A 162 13.45 -2.55 6.98
N PRO A 163 13.12 -2.18 8.24
CA PRO A 163 12.03 -1.28 8.53
C PRO A 163 12.09 -0.02 7.64
N PRO A 164 10.96 0.43 7.09
CA PRO A 164 10.95 1.55 6.16
C PRO A 164 11.36 2.85 6.85
N VAL A 165 12.33 3.56 6.26
CA VAL A 165 12.77 4.88 6.71
C VAL A 165 12.32 5.93 5.69
N PRO A 166 11.68 7.04 6.09
CA PRO A 166 11.27 8.10 5.18
C PRO A 166 12.43 8.60 4.30
N GLY A 167 12.17 8.78 3.00
CA GLY A 167 13.18 9.23 2.03
C GLY A 167 14.29 8.24 1.68
N LYS A 168 14.34 7.07 2.29
CA LYS A 168 15.33 6.03 1.95
C LYS A 168 14.75 5.01 0.97
N LYS A 169 15.63 4.37 0.19
CA LYS A 169 15.27 3.23 -0.67
C LYS A 169 14.96 1.99 0.17
N CYS A 170 14.30 1.00 -0.45
CA CYS A 170 14.12 -0.31 0.17
C CYS A 170 15.48 -1.02 0.30
N THR A 171 15.80 -1.43 1.50
CA THR A 171 17.05 -2.15 1.81
C THR A 171 16.70 -3.57 2.21
N LEU A 172 17.16 -4.56 1.45
CA LEU A 172 16.96 -5.97 1.81
C LEU A 172 17.70 -6.26 3.12
N LYS A 173 17.09 -7.08 3.96
CA LYS A 173 17.77 -7.63 5.13
C LYS A 173 18.97 -8.44 4.67
N GLN A 174 20.07 -8.30 5.37
CA GLN A 174 21.19 -9.22 5.20
C GLN A 174 20.73 -10.58 5.71
N THR A 175 20.86 -11.59 4.86
CA THR A 175 20.71 -13.00 5.31
C THR A 175 21.86 -13.28 6.27
N PRO A 176 21.58 -13.83 7.47
CA PRO A 176 22.64 -14.23 8.39
C PRO A 176 23.54 -15.29 7.79
#